data_6939f31c67ea317edc89795c92921495
#
_entry.id   6939f31c67ea317edc89795c92921495
#
_cell.length_a   1.000
_cell.length_b   1.000
_cell.length_c   1.000
_cell.angle_alpha   90.00
_cell.angle_beta   90.00
_cell.angle_gamma   90.00
#
_symmetry.space_group_name_H-M   'P 1'
#
loop_
_entity.id
_entity.type
_entity.pdbx_description
1 polymer ?
#
loop_
_entity_poly.entity_id
_entity_poly.type
_entity_poly.pdbx_seq_one_letter_code
_entity_poly.pdbx_strand_id
1 'polypeptide(L)'
;MKAEAKDAAALAPMVKRLWPEHDLQALVRILTEYIASPESAVFACREGDRFVGAALCCLRHDYVEGCQTSPVGYLEGIYMEEDCRKTGLARTLLGQCEQWAKEMGCREFASDCELTNETSLAFHLSLGFTEENRIICFKKTL
;
A
#
# COMPACT_ATOMS: atom_id res chain seq x y z
N MET A 1 2.76 12.38 -4.66
CA MET A 1 4.03 12.83 -4.03
C MET A 1 4.49 11.83 -2.98
N LYS A 2 5.76 11.65 -2.81
CA LYS A 2 6.28 10.86 -1.69
C LYS A 2 6.04 11.64 -0.38
N ALA A 3 5.43 11.00 0.61
CA ALA A 3 5.13 11.62 1.89
C ALA A 3 6.41 11.79 2.73
N GLU A 4 6.41 12.83 3.56
CA GLU A 4 7.47 13.14 4.53
C GLU A 4 6.95 12.95 5.96
N ALA A 5 7.85 12.89 6.95
CA ALA A 5 7.48 12.66 8.35
C ALA A 5 6.41 13.64 8.88
N LYS A 6 6.45 14.89 8.41
CA LYS A 6 5.45 15.94 8.76
C LYS A 6 4.02 15.59 8.31
N ASP A 7 3.87 14.71 7.30
CA ASP A 7 2.58 14.35 6.73
C ASP A 7 1.89 13.21 7.50
N ALA A 8 2.62 12.48 8.35
CA ALA A 8 2.13 11.29 9.03
C ALA A 8 0.83 11.51 9.82
N ALA A 9 0.76 12.61 10.59
CA ALA A 9 -0.42 12.94 11.39
C ALA A 9 -1.65 13.26 10.52
N ALA A 10 -1.44 13.94 9.39
CA ALA A 10 -2.53 14.27 8.47
C ALA A 10 -3.01 13.07 7.65
N LEU A 11 -2.14 12.08 7.39
CA LEU A 11 -2.47 10.85 6.68
C LEU A 11 -3.13 9.79 7.57
N ALA A 12 -2.87 9.79 8.88
CA ALA A 12 -3.35 8.76 9.80
C ALA A 12 -4.88 8.55 9.79
N PRO A 13 -5.74 9.59 9.75
CA PRO A 13 -7.19 9.39 9.65
C PRO A 13 -7.63 8.63 8.40
N MET A 14 -6.94 8.83 7.28
CA MET A 14 -7.19 8.14 6.03
C MET A 14 -6.75 6.67 6.12
N VAL A 15 -5.54 6.42 6.63
CA VAL A 15 -5.01 5.06 6.79
C VAL A 15 -5.82 4.25 7.82
N LYS A 16 -6.46 4.90 8.79
CA LYS A 16 -7.38 4.25 9.72
C LYS A 16 -8.56 3.56 9.01
N ARG A 17 -8.93 3.99 7.83
CA ARG A 17 -9.98 3.33 7.03
C ARG A 17 -9.51 2.02 6.41
N LEU A 18 -8.20 1.86 6.21
CA LEU A 18 -7.58 0.59 5.80
C LEU A 18 -7.38 -0.35 7.00
N TRP A 19 -6.97 0.21 8.14
CA TRP A 19 -6.61 -0.54 9.34
C TRP A 19 -7.37 -0.02 10.56
N PRO A 20 -8.69 -0.27 10.65
CA PRO A 20 -9.57 0.29 11.67
C PRO A 20 -9.27 -0.21 13.09
N GLU A 21 -8.54 -1.32 13.21
CA GLU A 21 -8.11 -1.90 14.50
C GLU A 21 -7.05 -1.07 15.23
N HIS A 22 -6.30 -0.23 14.52
CA HIS A 22 -5.30 0.66 15.10
C HIS A 22 -5.91 1.99 15.53
N ASP A 23 -5.48 2.53 16.68
CA ASP A 23 -5.80 3.91 17.04
C ASP A 23 -4.97 4.92 16.23
N LEU A 24 -5.40 6.21 16.24
CA LEU A 24 -4.71 7.25 15.46
C LEU A 24 -3.26 7.45 15.87
N GLN A 25 -2.93 7.37 17.16
CA GLN A 25 -1.56 7.55 17.64
C GLN A 25 -0.67 6.41 17.15
N ALA A 26 -1.18 5.17 17.19
CA ALA A 26 -0.49 4.01 16.64
C ALA A 26 -0.23 4.18 15.14
N LEU A 27 -1.21 4.64 14.37
CA LEU A 27 -1.06 4.89 12.94
C LEU A 27 -0.07 6.00 12.63
N VAL A 28 -0.02 7.07 13.41
CA VAL A 28 1.01 8.11 13.25
C VAL A 28 2.40 7.52 13.44
N ARG A 29 2.61 6.68 14.47
CA ARG A 29 3.89 5.98 14.68
C ARG A 29 4.24 5.08 13.51
N ILE A 30 3.31 4.22 13.09
CA ILE A 30 3.49 3.31 11.94
C ILE A 30 3.87 4.08 10.69
N LEU A 31 3.14 5.15 10.36
CA LEU A 31 3.43 5.98 9.20
C LEU A 31 4.78 6.66 9.30
N THR A 32 5.14 7.17 10.48
CA THR A 32 6.46 7.79 10.71
C THR A 32 7.59 6.79 10.49
N GLU A 33 7.45 5.57 11.01
CA GLU A 33 8.43 4.48 10.81
C GLU A 33 8.51 4.06 9.35
N TYR A 34 7.37 3.95 8.67
CA TYR A 34 7.30 3.62 7.25
C TYR A 34 8.01 4.66 6.38
N ILE A 35 7.76 5.94 6.66
CA ILE A 35 8.36 7.06 5.92
C ILE A 35 9.88 7.15 6.18
N ALA A 36 10.32 6.85 7.40
CA ALA A 36 11.73 6.90 7.78
C ALA A 36 12.55 5.70 7.28
N SER A 37 11.89 4.58 7.00
CA SER A 37 12.57 3.36 6.53
C SER A 37 13.08 3.50 5.11
N PRO A 38 14.33 3.08 4.80
CA PRO A 38 14.81 3.02 3.43
C PRO A 38 14.13 1.90 2.61
N GLU A 39 13.46 0.95 3.26
CA GLU A 39 12.82 -0.19 2.62
C GLU A 39 11.30 -0.06 2.50
N SER A 40 10.77 1.13 2.75
CA SER A 40 9.35 1.42 2.56
C SER A 40 9.11 2.85 2.09
N ALA A 41 7.93 3.10 1.56
CA ALA A 41 7.52 4.42 1.12
C ALA A 41 6.02 4.61 1.27
N VAL A 42 5.64 5.85 1.49
CA VAL A 42 4.25 6.30 1.44
C VAL A 42 4.13 7.33 0.33
N PHE A 43 3.20 7.11 -0.58
CA PHE A 43 2.84 8.08 -1.61
C PHE A 43 1.45 8.61 -1.33
N ALA A 44 1.25 9.91 -1.54
CA ALA A 44 -0.02 10.57 -1.27
C ALA A 44 -0.38 11.54 -2.39
N CYS A 45 -1.66 11.78 -2.57
CA CYS A 45 -2.17 12.84 -3.44
C CYS A 45 -3.04 13.80 -2.66
N ARG A 46 -3.07 15.05 -3.13
CA ARG A 46 -3.81 16.15 -2.52
C ARG A 46 -4.70 16.84 -3.54
N GLU A 47 -5.80 17.38 -3.05
CA GLU A 47 -6.58 18.45 -3.67
C GLU A 47 -6.51 19.66 -2.75
N GLY A 48 -5.81 20.72 -3.16
CA GLY A 48 -5.48 21.84 -2.29
C GLY A 48 -4.65 21.35 -1.08
N ASP A 49 -5.13 21.67 0.12
CA ASP A 49 -4.47 21.27 1.38
C ASP A 49 -4.97 19.91 1.93
N ARG A 50 -5.96 19.28 1.28
CA ARG A 50 -6.54 18.02 1.73
C ARG A 50 -5.86 16.83 1.06
N PHE A 51 -5.43 15.85 1.85
CA PHE A 51 -5.06 14.54 1.31
C PHE A 51 -6.32 13.80 0.86
N VAL A 52 -6.29 13.26 -0.35
CA VAL A 52 -7.42 12.55 -0.98
C VAL A 52 -7.10 11.10 -1.32
N GLY A 53 -5.86 10.70 -1.17
CA GLY A 53 -5.44 9.32 -1.37
C GLY A 53 -4.05 9.06 -0.82
N ALA A 54 -3.78 7.81 -0.45
CA ALA A 54 -2.48 7.35 -0.03
C ALA A 54 -2.26 5.88 -0.42
N ALA A 55 -1.01 5.55 -0.71
CA ALA A 55 -0.53 4.19 -0.95
C ALA A 55 0.72 3.93 -0.13
N LEU A 56 0.78 2.78 0.51
CA LEU A 56 1.90 2.33 1.32
C LEU A 56 2.52 1.11 0.65
N CYS A 57 3.83 1.13 0.45
CA CYS A 57 4.57 0.03 -0.14
C CYS A 57 5.89 -0.22 0.58
N CYS A 58 6.36 -1.44 0.50
CA CYS A 58 7.63 -1.85 1.10
C CYS A 58 8.36 -2.87 0.21
N LEU A 59 9.59 -3.17 0.58
CA LEU A 59 10.35 -4.29 0.03
C LEU A 59 10.08 -5.55 0.86
N ARG A 60 9.91 -6.67 0.19
CA ARG A 60 9.90 -8.00 0.81
C ARG A 60 11.05 -8.83 0.26
N HIS A 61 11.86 -9.37 1.15
CA HIS A 61 13.05 -10.17 0.82
C HIS A 61 12.77 -11.67 0.91
N ASP A 62 11.78 -12.07 1.72
CA ASP A 62 11.31 -13.45 1.81
C ASP A 62 10.40 -13.80 0.62
N TYR A 63 10.07 -15.08 0.52
CA TYR A 63 9.18 -15.56 -0.54
C TYR A 63 7.85 -14.80 -0.57
N VAL A 64 7.46 -14.36 -1.75
CA VAL A 64 6.16 -13.76 -2.04
C VAL A 64 5.43 -14.65 -3.03
N GLU A 65 4.17 -14.98 -2.72
CA GLU A 65 3.33 -15.85 -3.54
C GLU A 65 3.27 -15.39 -4.99
N GLY A 66 3.57 -16.30 -5.92
CA GLY A 66 3.59 -16.04 -7.35
C GLY A 66 4.84 -15.32 -7.87
N CYS A 67 5.75 -14.89 -7.01
CA CYS A 67 6.97 -14.19 -7.40
C CYS A 67 8.19 -15.11 -7.51
N GLN A 68 9.11 -14.75 -8.43
CA GLN A 68 10.33 -15.52 -8.74
C GLN A 68 11.61 -14.80 -8.31
N THR A 69 11.52 -13.54 -7.94
CA THR A 69 12.68 -12.67 -7.65
C THR A 69 12.64 -12.12 -6.23
N SER A 70 13.75 -11.55 -5.78
CA SER A 70 13.87 -10.84 -4.49
C SER A 70 14.87 -9.68 -4.65
N PRO A 71 14.61 -8.51 -4.06
CA PRO A 71 13.40 -8.17 -3.33
C PRO A 71 12.18 -7.99 -4.25
N VAL A 72 10.99 -8.12 -3.68
CA VAL A 72 9.72 -7.83 -4.35
C VAL A 72 9.15 -6.54 -3.74
N GLY A 73 8.71 -5.60 -4.59
CA GLY A 73 7.91 -4.48 -4.14
C GLY A 73 6.53 -4.96 -3.72
N TYR A 74 6.01 -4.45 -2.61
CA TYR A 74 4.75 -4.93 -2.06
C TYR A 74 3.84 -3.78 -1.69
N LEU A 75 2.62 -3.77 -2.24
CA LEU A 75 1.58 -2.82 -1.88
C LEU A 75 0.89 -3.32 -0.61
N GLU A 76 1.14 -2.64 0.51
CA GLU A 76 0.53 -2.97 1.79
C GLU A 76 -0.89 -2.39 1.94
N GLY A 77 -1.14 -1.26 1.32
CA GLY A 77 -2.46 -0.65 1.32
C GLY A 77 -2.55 0.53 0.37
N ILE A 78 -3.73 0.75 -0.15
CA ILE A 78 -4.06 1.92 -0.97
C ILE A 78 -5.47 2.36 -0.65
N TYR A 79 -5.65 3.65 -0.44
CA TYR A 79 -6.93 4.26 -0.15
C TYR A 79 -7.15 5.51 -0.97
N MET A 80 -8.39 5.69 -1.41
CA MET A 80 -8.88 6.91 -2.04
C MET A 80 -10.15 7.37 -1.35
N GLU A 81 -10.26 8.68 -1.10
CA GLU A 81 -11.53 9.28 -0.68
C GLU A 81 -12.62 9.02 -1.73
N GLU A 82 -13.86 8.82 -1.27
CA GLU A 82 -14.98 8.40 -2.16
C GLU A 82 -15.22 9.37 -3.30
N ASP A 83 -15.16 10.67 -3.01
CA ASP A 83 -15.36 11.74 -4.00
C ASP A 83 -14.23 11.84 -5.04
N CYS A 84 -13.09 11.19 -4.78
CA CYS A 84 -11.93 11.19 -5.68
C CYS A 84 -11.70 9.83 -6.36
N ARG A 85 -12.59 8.87 -6.17
CA ARG A 85 -12.53 7.57 -6.85
C ARG A 85 -12.87 7.68 -8.32
N LYS A 86 -12.37 6.72 -9.14
CA LYS A 86 -12.57 6.66 -10.61
C LYS A 86 -12.04 7.88 -11.36
N THR A 87 -11.08 8.60 -10.78
CA THR A 87 -10.41 9.77 -11.38
C THR A 87 -9.04 9.43 -11.98
N GLY A 88 -8.55 8.20 -11.84
CA GLY A 88 -7.21 7.79 -12.24
C GLY A 88 -6.13 8.03 -11.18
N LEU A 89 -6.45 8.69 -10.07
CA LEU A 89 -5.47 8.98 -9.00
C LEU A 89 -4.90 7.72 -8.33
N ALA A 90 -5.72 6.68 -8.14
CA ALA A 90 -5.25 5.40 -7.60
C ALA A 90 -4.20 4.76 -8.51
N ARG A 91 -4.40 4.80 -9.83
CA ARG A 91 -3.42 4.33 -10.81
C ARG A 91 -2.13 5.15 -10.75
N THR A 92 -2.23 6.45 -10.56
CA THR A 92 -1.08 7.34 -10.39
C THR A 92 -0.30 6.99 -9.12
N LEU A 93 -0.98 6.78 -7.99
CA LEU A 93 -0.34 6.35 -6.73
C LEU A 93 0.36 5.00 -6.88
N LEU A 94 -0.31 4.02 -7.48
CA LEU A 94 0.29 2.72 -7.75
C LEU A 94 1.53 2.86 -8.64
N GLY A 95 1.44 3.65 -9.71
CA GLY A 95 2.58 3.91 -10.59
C GLY A 95 3.78 4.51 -9.87
N GLN A 96 3.57 5.36 -8.88
CA GLN A 96 4.63 5.90 -8.02
C GLN A 96 5.26 4.80 -7.14
N CYS A 97 4.45 3.91 -6.57
CA CYS A 97 4.94 2.75 -5.82
C CYS A 97 5.77 1.80 -6.70
N GLU A 98 5.27 1.49 -7.89
CA GLU A 98 5.96 0.63 -8.86
C GLU A 98 7.29 1.24 -9.32
N GLN A 99 7.32 2.54 -9.58
CA GLN A 99 8.53 3.24 -9.98
C GLN A 99 9.57 3.22 -8.86
N TRP A 100 9.15 3.49 -7.63
CA TRP A 100 10.01 3.38 -6.45
C TRP A 100 10.57 1.97 -6.30
N ALA A 101 9.74 0.93 -6.44
CA ALA A 101 10.19 -0.45 -6.35
C ALA A 101 11.24 -0.79 -7.43
N LYS A 102 11.05 -0.30 -8.66
CA LYS A 102 12.06 -0.45 -9.73
C LYS A 102 13.39 0.22 -9.39
N GLU A 103 13.34 1.42 -8.83
CA GLU A 103 14.54 2.14 -8.37
C GLU A 103 15.26 1.41 -7.24
N MET A 104 14.52 0.68 -6.41
CA MET A 104 15.04 -0.19 -5.36
C MET A 104 15.54 -1.56 -5.87
N GLY A 105 15.51 -1.80 -7.18
CA GLY A 105 16.00 -3.03 -7.81
C GLY A 105 14.98 -4.15 -7.95
N CYS A 106 13.69 -3.90 -7.65
CA CYS A 106 12.65 -4.89 -7.81
C CYS A 106 12.30 -5.11 -9.28
N ARG A 107 11.99 -6.37 -9.60
CA ARG A 107 11.51 -6.81 -10.93
C ARG A 107 10.03 -7.19 -10.91
N GLU A 108 9.49 -7.37 -9.71
CA GLU A 108 8.09 -7.77 -9.48
C GLU A 108 7.49 -6.88 -8.40
N PHE A 109 6.18 -6.68 -8.50
CA PHE A 109 5.38 -5.91 -7.55
C PHE A 109 4.14 -6.72 -7.21
N ALA A 110 3.90 -6.95 -5.93
CA ALA A 110 2.84 -7.83 -5.44
C ALA A 110 1.92 -7.12 -4.45
N SER A 111 0.81 -7.75 -4.17
CA SER A 111 -0.17 -7.30 -3.18
C SER A 111 -1.04 -8.47 -2.76
N ASP A 112 -1.91 -8.26 -1.80
CA ASP A 112 -2.93 -9.21 -1.38
C ASP A 112 -4.22 -8.51 -1.00
N CYS A 113 -5.27 -9.29 -0.84
CA CYS A 113 -6.50 -8.86 -0.18
C CYS A 113 -7.17 -10.06 0.50
N GLU A 114 -8.08 -9.76 1.44
CA GLU A 114 -8.92 -10.78 2.05
C GLU A 114 -9.74 -11.53 0.99
N LEU A 115 -9.88 -12.84 1.16
CA LEU A 115 -10.58 -13.72 0.20
C LEU A 115 -12.00 -13.24 -0.11
N THR A 116 -12.67 -12.65 0.88
CA THR A 116 -14.05 -12.15 0.77
C THR A 116 -14.15 -10.70 0.30
N ASN A 117 -13.03 -10.01 0.12
CA ASN A 117 -12.99 -8.62 -0.31
C ASN A 117 -13.06 -8.51 -1.84
N GLU A 118 -14.25 -8.70 -2.39
CA GLU A 118 -14.48 -8.65 -3.84
C GLU A 118 -14.18 -7.27 -4.45
N THR A 119 -14.42 -6.21 -3.70
CA THR A 119 -14.10 -4.83 -4.13
C THR A 119 -12.60 -4.66 -4.34
N SER A 120 -11.79 -5.13 -3.40
CA SER A 120 -10.33 -5.10 -3.51
C SER A 120 -9.81 -5.98 -4.65
N LEU A 121 -10.38 -7.18 -4.83
CA LEU A 121 -10.05 -8.05 -5.95
C LEU A 121 -10.28 -7.34 -7.29
N ALA A 122 -11.46 -6.79 -7.51
CA ALA A 122 -11.80 -6.06 -8.73
C ALA A 122 -10.88 -4.85 -8.95
N PHE A 123 -10.55 -4.13 -7.88
CA PHE A 123 -9.62 -3.01 -7.91
C PHE A 123 -8.22 -3.42 -8.37
N HIS A 124 -7.65 -4.48 -7.77
CA HIS A 124 -6.34 -5.00 -8.16
C HIS A 124 -6.30 -5.43 -9.63
N LEU A 125 -7.30 -6.17 -10.09
CA LEU A 125 -7.40 -6.59 -11.50
C LEU A 125 -7.49 -5.40 -12.43
N SER A 126 -8.22 -4.35 -12.08
CA SER A 126 -8.35 -3.12 -12.87
C SER A 126 -7.03 -2.33 -12.99
N LEU A 127 -6.13 -2.51 -12.02
CA LEU A 127 -4.81 -1.87 -12.00
C LEU A 127 -3.71 -2.70 -12.67
N GLY A 128 -4.05 -3.85 -13.25
CA GLY A 128 -3.14 -4.69 -14.01
C GLY A 128 -2.44 -5.79 -13.19
N PHE A 129 -2.83 -6.02 -11.94
CA PHE A 129 -2.39 -7.20 -11.21
C PHE A 129 -3.01 -8.47 -11.79
N THR A 130 -2.28 -9.57 -11.71
CA THR A 130 -2.76 -10.91 -12.03
C THR A 130 -2.99 -11.68 -10.74
N GLU A 131 -4.13 -12.35 -10.60
CA GLU A 131 -4.37 -13.25 -9.47
C GLU A 131 -3.45 -14.47 -9.60
N GLU A 132 -2.56 -14.67 -8.62
CA GLU A 132 -1.60 -15.77 -8.63
C GLU A 132 -2.10 -16.98 -7.84
N ASN A 133 -2.67 -16.77 -6.64
CA ASN A 133 -3.10 -17.87 -5.80
C ASN A 133 -4.10 -17.41 -4.74
N ARG A 134 -4.82 -18.37 -4.18
CA ARG A 134 -5.67 -18.21 -2.99
C ARG A 134 -5.21 -19.21 -1.95
N ILE A 135 -4.82 -18.75 -0.77
CA ILE A 135 -4.24 -19.57 0.28
C ILE A 135 -4.99 -19.41 1.59
N ILE A 136 -4.88 -20.41 2.45
CA ILE A 136 -5.35 -20.36 3.84
C ILE A 136 -4.11 -20.33 4.73
N CYS A 137 -4.01 -19.31 5.59
CA CYS A 137 -2.90 -19.12 6.50
C CYS A 137 -3.20 -19.75 7.85
N PHE A 138 -2.22 -20.44 8.43
CA PHE A 138 -2.33 -21.09 9.74
C PHE A 138 -1.23 -20.58 10.66
N LYS A 139 -1.53 -20.54 11.95
CA LYS A 139 -0.52 -20.32 12.98
C LYS A 139 -0.79 -21.21 14.19
N LYS A 140 0.26 -21.52 14.95
CA LYS A 140 0.18 -22.20 16.23
C LYS A 140 1.09 -21.48 17.22
N THR A 141 0.55 -21.10 18.37
CA THR A 141 1.37 -20.56 19.48
C THR A 141 2.05 -21.71 20.20
N LEU A 142 3.35 -21.58 20.45
CA LEU A 142 4.17 -22.59 21.15
C LEU A 142 4.35 -22.24 22.61
#